data_8329188e2365894320dd545b3802a910
#
_entry.id   8329188e2365894320dd545b3802a910
#
_cell.length_a   1.000
_cell.length_b   1.000
_cell.length_c   1.000
_cell.angle_alpha   90.00
_cell.angle_beta   90.00
_cell.angle_gamma   90.00
#
_symmetry.space_group_name_H-M   'P 1'
#
loop_
_entity.id
_entity.type
_entity.pdbx_description
1 polymer ?
#
loop_
_entity_poly.entity_id
_entity_poly.type
_entity_poly.pdbx_seq_one_letter_code
_entity_poly.pdbx_strand_id
1 'polypeptide(L)'
;FTHLKANVLNDYYKNHLSGFHSWNQKKHSEEFTLYACNLGEHLAIDESSLSNGELYTIVTNKDGHGRKGTLVAMVKGVKSDFIIKKLQRLPAGKRAMVKSVTMDMSNSMYKIVRKCFPNAEQIVDRFHVQKLMYDALQDLRIKHRWEVMAEDNRMRALYKEKGLEYKPEILSCGDTLKQLMVR
;
A
#
# COMPACT_ATOMS: atom_id res chain seq x y z
N PHE A 1 -12.17 -23.26 -27.91
CA PHE A 1 -12.18 -23.32 -26.44
C PHE A 1 -13.44 -22.61 -25.96
N THR A 2 -14.37 -23.42 -25.53
CA THR A 2 -15.74 -23.12 -25.19
C THR A 2 -15.83 -22.24 -23.94
N HIS A 3 -16.78 -21.34 -23.96
CA HIS A 3 -17.20 -20.35 -22.96
C HIS A 3 -17.54 -20.95 -21.57
N LEU A 4 -16.55 -21.55 -20.88
CA LEU A 4 -16.71 -21.91 -19.47
C LEU A 4 -16.80 -20.62 -18.66
N LYS A 5 -17.91 -20.45 -17.93
CA LYS A 5 -18.06 -19.32 -17.02
C LYS A 5 -16.99 -19.40 -15.94
N ALA A 6 -16.33 -18.27 -15.63
CA ALA A 6 -15.24 -18.20 -14.67
C ALA A 6 -15.59 -18.85 -13.31
N ASN A 7 -16.83 -18.69 -12.86
CA ASN A 7 -17.32 -19.31 -11.61
C ASN A 7 -17.29 -20.84 -11.66
N VAL A 8 -17.70 -21.44 -12.79
CA VAL A 8 -17.70 -22.90 -12.95
C VAL A 8 -16.28 -23.45 -12.94
N LEU A 9 -15.35 -22.74 -13.59
CA LEU A 9 -13.94 -23.13 -13.60
C LEU A 9 -13.32 -23.01 -12.19
N ASN A 10 -13.64 -21.95 -11.47
CA ASN A 10 -13.18 -21.75 -10.10
C ASN A 10 -13.70 -22.82 -9.15
N ASP A 11 -14.97 -23.16 -9.24
CA ASP A 11 -15.60 -24.20 -8.42
C ASP A 11 -15.00 -25.57 -8.75
N TYR A 12 -14.77 -25.87 -10.03
CA TYR A 12 -14.14 -27.11 -10.44
C TYR A 12 -12.69 -27.22 -9.93
N TYR A 13 -11.90 -26.13 -10.07
CA TYR A 13 -10.54 -26.09 -9.54
C TYR A 13 -10.53 -26.26 -8.02
N LYS A 14 -11.39 -25.54 -7.29
CA LYS A 14 -11.48 -25.61 -5.84
C LYS A 14 -11.84 -27.00 -5.34
N ASN A 15 -12.81 -27.66 -5.99
CA ASN A 15 -13.39 -28.89 -5.50
C ASN A 15 -12.69 -30.15 -5.99
N HIS A 16 -11.97 -30.11 -7.15
CA HIS A 16 -11.43 -31.31 -7.78
C HIS A 16 -9.90 -31.24 -8.03
N LEU A 17 -9.33 -30.06 -8.27
CA LEU A 17 -7.93 -29.92 -8.64
C LEU A 17 -7.05 -29.37 -7.53
N SER A 18 -7.61 -28.55 -6.63
CA SER A 18 -6.85 -27.99 -5.51
C SER A 18 -6.94 -28.88 -4.27
N GLY A 19 -5.96 -28.77 -3.39
CA GLY A 19 -5.98 -29.42 -2.08
C GLY A 19 -6.90 -28.75 -1.05
N PHE A 20 -7.88 -27.94 -1.48
CA PHE A 20 -8.69 -27.10 -0.59
C PHE A 20 -9.49 -27.93 0.45
N HIS A 21 -9.99 -29.10 0.07
CA HIS A 21 -10.78 -29.94 0.99
C HIS A 21 -9.95 -30.56 2.12
N SER A 22 -8.69 -30.90 1.84
CA SER A 22 -7.73 -31.47 2.81
C SER A 22 -6.89 -30.41 3.53
N TRP A 23 -7.08 -29.11 3.20
CA TRP A 23 -6.27 -28.05 3.76
C TRP A 23 -6.60 -27.83 5.24
N ASN A 24 -5.59 -27.91 6.09
CA ASN A 24 -5.72 -27.87 7.56
C ASN A 24 -6.19 -26.49 8.08
N GLN A 25 -6.01 -25.40 7.32
CA GLN A 25 -6.45 -24.07 7.69
C GLN A 25 -7.84 -23.69 7.14
N LYS A 26 -8.52 -24.58 6.43
CA LYS A 26 -9.83 -24.34 5.79
C LYS A 26 -10.84 -23.68 6.75
N LYS A 27 -10.89 -24.13 8.02
CA LYS A 27 -11.89 -23.68 9.02
C LYS A 27 -11.81 -22.18 9.36
N HIS A 28 -10.64 -21.57 9.18
CA HIS A 28 -10.41 -20.16 9.54
C HIS A 28 -9.78 -19.35 8.41
N SER A 29 -9.72 -19.92 7.20
CA SER A 29 -9.07 -19.29 6.05
C SER A 29 -9.73 -17.99 5.59
N GLU A 30 -11.02 -17.80 5.89
CA GLU A 30 -11.74 -16.55 5.60
C GLU A 30 -11.31 -15.40 6.52
N GLU A 31 -10.79 -15.73 7.70
CA GLU A 31 -10.35 -14.75 8.70
C GLU A 31 -8.84 -14.58 8.71
N PHE A 32 -8.09 -15.67 8.65
CA PHE A 32 -6.64 -15.63 8.60
C PHE A 32 -6.03 -16.94 8.10
N THR A 33 -4.81 -16.83 7.57
CA THR A 33 -3.93 -17.97 7.27
C THR A 33 -2.54 -17.73 7.82
N LEU A 34 -1.88 -18.77 8.31
CA LEU A 34 -0.55 -18.71 8.91
C LEU A 34 0.34 -19.84 8.37
N TYR A 35 1.53 -19.49 7.94
CA TYR A 35 2.52 -20.43 7.40
C TYR A 35 3.85 -20.29 8.16
N ALA A 36 3.91 -20.93 9.33
CA ALA A 36 5.07 -20.85 10.21
C ALA A 36 6.37 -21.43 9.60
N CYS A 37 6.25 -22.28 8.55
CA CYS A 37 7.39 -22.79 7.80
C CYS A 37 8.07 -21.73 6.94
N ASN A 38 7.36 -20.67 6.58
CA ASN A 38 7.83 -19.61 5.70
C ASN A 38 8.47 -18.43 6.48
N LEU A 39 8.48 -18.46 7.82
CA LEU A 39 9.17 -17.46 8.62
C LEU A 39 10.67 -17.49 8.33
N GLY A 40 11.21 -16.33 7.96
CA GLY A 40 12.64 -16.07 7.76
C GLY A 40 13.15 -15.00 8.72
N GLU A 41 14.39 -14.59 8.54
CA GLU A 41 15.03 -13.56 9.34
C GLU A 41 14.57 -12.15 8.98
N HIS A 42 14.16 -11.92 7.73
CA HIS A 42 13.77 -10.63 7.20
C HIS A 42 12.34 -10.69 6.66
N LEU A 43 11.44 -9.95 7.30
CA LEU A 43 10.02 -9.93 6.93
C LEU A 43 9.62 -8.56 6.36
N ALA A 44 8.50 -8.55 5.65
CA ALA A 44 7.75 -7.33 5.36
C ALA A 44 6.31 -7.53 5.83
N ILE A 45 5.71 -6.45 6.34
CA ILE A 45 4.30 -6.37 6.70
C ILE A 45 3.68 -5.18 6.00
N ASP A 46 2.53 -5.39 5.36
CA ASP A 46 1.82 -4.37 4.61
C ASP A 46 0.32 -4.60 4.65
N GLU A 47 -0.46 -3.57 4.36
CA GLU A 47 -1.91 -3.65 4.19
C GLU A 47 -2.24 -3.67 2.70
N SER A 48 -3.08 -4.60 2.30
CA SER A 48 -3.50 -4.72 0.90
C SER A 48 -5.01 -4.86 0.79
N SER A 49 -5.59 -4.11 -0.13
CA SER A 49 -6.98 -4.31 -0.52
C SER A 49 -7.04 -5.38 -1.60
N LEU A 50 -7.76 -6.45 -1.32
CA LEU A 50 -8.07 -7.49 -2.28
C LEU A 50 -9.46 -7.25 -2.89
N SER A 51 -10.04 -8.26 -3.52
CA SER A 51 -11.37 -8.15 -4.15
C SER A 51 -12.44 -7.63 -3.20
N ASN A 52 -13.40 -6.85 -3.72
CA ASN A 52 -14.54 -6.30 -3.00
C ASN A 52 -14.22 -5.27 -1.90
N GLY A 53 -13.05 -4.64 -1.92
CA GLY A 53 -12.66 -3.63 -0.94
C GLY A 53 -12.30 -4.18 0.45
N GLU A 54 -12.17 -5.49 0.58
CA GLU A 54 -11.71 -6.11 1.82
C GLU A 54 -10.23 -5.83 2.05
N LEU A 55 -9.89 -5.34 3.23
CA LEU A 55 -8.52 -5.06 3.65
C LEU A 55 -7.92 -6.26 4.36
N TYR A 56 -6.67 -6.55 4.04
CA TYR A 56 -5.89 -7.62 4.66
C TYR A 56 -4.53 -7.09 5.09
N THR A 57 -4.07 -7.53 6.26
CA THR A 57 -2.68 -7.38 6.67
C THR A 57 -1.91 -8.63 6.25
N ILE A 58 -0.87 -8.43 5.46
CA ILE A 58 -0.06 -9.49 4.86
C ILE A 58 1.36 -9.43 5.42
N VAL A 59 1.87 -10.58 5.86
CA VAL A 59 3.27 -10.73 6.29
C VAL A 59 3.97 -11.66 5.32
N THR A 60 5.07 -11.20 4.76
CA THR A 60 5.88 -11.96 3.80
C THR A 60 7.32 -12.08 4.24
N ASN A 61 7.98 -13.17 3.83
CA ASN A 61 9.40 -13.37 3.98
C ASN A 61 10.14 -12.72 2.80
N LYS A 62 10.95 -11.70 3.08
CA LYS A 62 11.71 -10.97 2.04
C LYS A 62 12.78 -11.81 1.38
N ASP A 63 13.37 -12.76 2.10
CA ASP A 63 14.43 -13.63 1.58
C ASP A 63 13.92 -14.55 0.46
N GLY A 64 12.62 -14.76 0.38
CA GLY A 64 11.98 -15.55 -0.67
C GLY A 64 11.76 -14.81 -1.99
N HIS A 65 11.98 -13.49 -2.05
CA HIS A 65 11.89 -12.67 -3.28
C HIS A 65 10.61 -12.89 -4.10
N GLY A 66 9.45 -13.03 -3.43
CA GLY A 66 8.15 -13.24 -4.07
C GLY A 66 7.91 -14.66 -4.63
N ARG A 67 8.80 -15.59 -4.38
CA ARG A 67 8.66 -17.00 -4.81
C ARG A 67 7.60 -17.74 -3.98
N LYS A 68 7.24 -18.93 -4.43
CA LYS A 68 6.38 -19.84 -3.66
C LYS A 68 6.96 -20.06 -2.26
N GLY A 69 6.11 -19.96 -1.23
CA GLY A 69 6.54 -20.12 0.17
C GLY A 69 7.00 -18.82 0.85
N THR A 70 6.78 -17.63 0.25
CA THR A 70 7.10 -16.36 0.90
C THR A 70 6.00 -15.84 1.80
N LEU A 71 4.74 -16.23 1.59
CA LEU A 71 3.63 -15.81 2.44
C LEU A 71 3.75 -16.43 3.82
N VAL A 72 3.91 -15.59 4.86
CA VAL A 72 4.00 -16.01 6.27
C VAL A 72 2.63 -15.94 6.94
N ALA A 73 1.90 -14.86 6.71
CA ALA A 73 0.56 -14.67 7.26
C ALA A 73 -0.27 -13.77 6.37
N MET A 74 -1.57 -14.03 6.37
CA MET A 74 -2.58 -13.16 5.78
C MET A 74 -3.74 -13.09 6.75
N VAL A 75 -4.08 -11.90 7.23
CA VAL A 75 -5.10 -11.68 8.25
C VAL A 75 -6.10 -10.65 7.73
N LYS A 76 -7.39 -10.99 7.72
CA LYS A 76 -8.46 -10.08 7.31
C LYS A 76 -8.59 -8.94 8.32
N GLY A 77 -8.55 -7.70 7.82
CA GLY A 77 -8.63 -6.47 8.60
C GLY A 77 -7.29 -5.83 8.91
N VAL A 78 -7.37 -4.65 9.56
CA VAL A 78 -6.24 -3.76 9.85
C VAL A 78 -6.13 -3.41 11.35
N LYS A 79 -7.03 -3.92 12.19
CA LYS A 79 -7.02 -3.65 13.64
C LYS A 79 -5.84 -4.33 14.31
N SER A 80 -4.89 -3.54 14.84
CA SER A 80 -3.64 -4.02 15.40
C SER A 80 -3.80 -5.12 16.47
N ASP A 81 -4.74 -4.98 17.39
CA ASP A 81 -4.92 -5.96 18.48
C ASP A 81 -5.42 -7.32 17.97
N PHE A 82 -6.27 -7.29 16.94
CA PHE A 82 -6.74 -8.50 16.28
C PHE A 82 -5.60 -9.20 15.53
N ILE A 83 -4.81 -8.45 14.77
CA ILE A 83 -3.67 -8.97 14.01
C ILE A 83 -2.63 -9.56 14.96
N ILE A 84 -2.29 -8.85 16.04
CA ILE A 84 -1.38 -9.33 17.07
C ILE A 84 -1.84 -10.69 17.63
N LYS A 85 -3.12 -10.81 17.98
CA LYS A 85 -3.68 -12.07 18.50
C LYS A 85 -3.53 -13.23 17.52
N LYS A 86 -3.64 -12.96 16.20
CA LYS A 86 -3.47 -13.99 15.17
C LYS A 86 -2.01 -14.33 14.95
N LEU A 87 -1.13 -13.33 14.80
CA LEU A 87 0.29 -13.52 14.58
C LEU A 87 1.00 -14.18 15.80
N GLN A 88 0.51 -13.96 17.02
CA GLN A 88 1.02 -14.62 18.19
C GLN A 88 0.78 -16.14 18.24
N ARG A 89 -0.06 -16.68 17.36
CA ARG A 89 -0.20 -18.15 17.16
C ARG A 89 0.98 -18.76 16.42
N LEU A 90 1.80 -17.95 15.73
CA LEU A 90 3.08 -18.42 15.21
C LEU A 90 4.02 -18.80 16.36
N PRO A 91 4.85 -19.84 16.21
CA PRO A 91 5.74 -20.32 17.27
C PRO A 91 6.64 -19.20 17.80
N ALA A 92 6.68 -19.02 19.12
CA ALA A 92 7.41 -17.93 19.77
C ALA A 92 8.92 -17.96 19.42
N GLY A 93 9.54 -19.15 19.42
CA GLY A 93 10.93 -19.30 19.03
C GLY A 93 11.22 -18.80 17.62
N LYS A 94 10.35 -19.12 16.66
CA LYS A 94 10.50 -18.64 15.27
C LYS A 94 10.31 -17.12 15.17
N ARG A 95 9.34 -16.54 15.90
CA ARG A 95 9.14 -15.09 15.94
C ARG A 95 10.33 -14.34 16.55
N ALA A 96 10.99 -14.93 17.54
CA ALA A 96 12.18 -14.37 18.17
C ALA A 96 13.44 -14.43 17.27
N MET A 97 13.44 -15.26 16.23
CA MET A 97 14.54 -15.36 15.25
C MET A 97 14.49 -14.25 14.18
N VAL A 98 13.36 -13.53 14.06
CA VAL A 98 13.23 -12.46 13.09
C VAL A 98 14.15 -11.31 13.46
N LYS A 99 15.00 -10.91 12.52
CA LYS A 99 16.02 -9.86 12.69
C LYS A 99 15.49 -8.49 12.26
N SER A 100 14.67 -8.44 11.22
CA SER A 100 14.10 -7.18 10.76
C SER A 100 12.70 -7.35 10.17
N VAL A 101 11.89 -6.31 10.31
CA VAL A 101 10.57 -6.22 9.68
C VAL A 101 10.44 -4.88 8.98
N THR A 102 10.29 -4.91 7.66
CA THR A 102 9.97 -3.74 6.85
C THR A 102 8.47 -3.47 6.90
N MET A 103 8.08 -2.23 7.15
CA MET A 103 6.68 -1.85 7.34
C MET A 103 6.41 -0.41 6.92
N ASP A 104 5.12 -0.06 6.78
CA ASP A 104 4.67 1.32 6.65
C ASP A 104 4.89 2.13 7.94
N MET A 105 4.94 3.47 7.81
CA MET A 105 5.11 4.43 8.91
C MET A 105 3.83 4.64 9.74
N SER A 106 3.03 3.61 9.97
CA SER A 106 1.82 3.69 10.77
C SER A 106 2.04 3.22 12.21
N ASN A 107 1.43 3.91 13.17
CA ASN A 107 1.51 3.52 14.60
C ASN A 107 0.96 2.11 14.84
N SER A 108 -0.01 1.66 14.05
CA SER A 108 -0.56 0.31 14.12
C SER A 108 0.49 -0.74 13.75
N MET A 109 1.26 -0.51 12.68
CA MET A 109 2.33 -1.40 12.25
C MET A 109 3.46 -1.48 13.28
N TYR A 110 3.90 -0.33 13.83
CA TYR A 110 4.87 -0.30 14.93
C TYR A 110 4.42 -1.14 16.12
N LYS A 111 3.15 -1.01 16.53
CA LYS A 111 2.57 -1.80 17.63
C LYS A 111 2.57 -3.30 17.33
N ILE A 112 2.16 -3.69 16.11
CA ILE A 112 2.12 -5.10 15.68
C ILE A 112 3.51 -5.70 15.71
N VAL A 113 4.49 -5.07 15.05
CA VAL A 113 5.85 -5.58 14.95
C VAL A 113 6.48 -5.71 16.32
N ARG A 114 6.40 -4.70 17.18
CA ARG A 114 6.95 -4.72 18.53
C ARG A 114 6.37 -5.83 19.40
N LYS A 115 5.08 -6.15 19.23
CA LYS A 115 4.41 -7.20 20.03
C LYS A 115 4.62 -8.61 19.47
N CYS A 116 4.77 -8.74 18.16
CA CYS A 116 4.86 -10.06 17.52
C CYS A 116 6.32 -10.52 17.31
N PHE A 117 7.24 -9.60 17.05
CA PHE A 117 8.64 -9.88 16.70
C PHE A 117 9.57 -9.08 17.61
N PRO A 118 9.76 -9.53 18.87
CA PRO A 118 10.38 -8.71 19.93
C PRO A 118 11.84 -8.36 19.68
N ASN A 119 12.56 -9.17 18.89
CA ASN A 119 13.98 -8.97 18.59
C ASN A 119 14.21 -8.30 17.23
N ALA A 120 13.13 -8.01 16.49
CA ALA A 120 13.24 -7.49 15.14
C ALA A 120 13.49 -5.97 15.13
N GLU A 121 14.46 -5.55 14.33
CA GLU A 121 14.62 -4.16 13.93
C GLU A 121 13.45 -3.73 13.04
N GLN A 122 12.89 -2.56 13.33
CA GLN A 122 11.76 -1.98 12.58
C GLN A 122 12.30 -1.08 11.47
N ILE A 123 12.11 -1.48 10.24
CA ILE A 123 12.59 -0.76 9.05
C ILE A 123 11.39 -0.13 8.33
N VAL A 124 11.47 1.17 8.10
CA VAL A 124 10.43 1.87 7.31
C VAL A 124 10.60 1.55 5.83
N ASP A 125 9.50 1.25 5.16
CA ASP A 125 9.51 1.00 3.72
C ASP A 125 9.81 2.31 2.95
N ARG A 126 10.85 2.25 2.13
CA ARG A 126 11.29 3.36 1.28
C ARG A 126 10.19 3.87 0.35
N PHE A 127 9.32 2.99 -0.13
CA PHE A 127 8.23 3.39 -1.03
C PHE A 127 7.27 4.38 -0.34
N HIS A 128 6.90 4.12 0.90
CA HIS A 128 6.02 5.01 1.68
C HIS A 128 6.69 6.36 1.98
N VAL A 129 8.00 6.37 2.25
CA VAL A 129 8.77 7.62 2.42
C VAL A 129 8.78 8.43 1.12
N GLN A 130 9.08 7.78 -0.02
CA GLN A 130 9.06 8.44 -1.32
C GLN A 130 7.68 8.99 -1.67
N LYS A 131 6.62 8.23 -1.40
CA LYS A 131 5.24 8.67 -1.63
C LYS A 131 4.94 9.94 -0.85
N LEU A 132 5.27 10.00 0.45
CA LEU A 132 5.07 11.22 1.27
C LEU A 132 5.82 12.42 0.70
N MET A 133 7.06 12.23 0.21
CA MET A 133 7.81 13.32 -0.43
C MET A 133 7.11 13.80 -1.72
N TYR A 134 6.63 12.88 -2.56
CA TYR A 134 5.92 13.25 -3.77
C TYR A 134 4.58 13.94 -3.46
N ASP A 135 3.85 13.48 -2.47
CA ASP A 135 2.59 14.09 -2.04
C ASP A 135 2.85 15.53 -1.54
N ALA A 136 3.87 15.74 -0.71
CA ALA A 136 4.26 17.08 -0.25
C ALA A 136 4.70 18.02 -1.41
N LEU A 137 5.45 17.52 -2.38
CA LEU A 137 5.81 18.28 -3.58
C LEU A 137 4.57 18.61 -4.42
N GLN A 138 3.64 17.69 -4.55
CA GLN A 138 2.40 17.90 -5.28
C GLN A 138 1.51 18.96 -4.59
N ASP A 139 1.44 18.96 -3.27
CA ASP A 139 0.71 19.97 -2.50
C ASP A 139 1.30 21.37 -2.72
N LEU A 140 2.63 21.50 -2.69
CA LEU A 140 3.32 22.76 -3.00
C LEU A 140 3.04 23.21 -4.43
N ARG A 141 3.09 22.30 -5.40
CA ARG A 141 2.78 22.58 -6.81
C ARG A 141 1.34 23.06 -6.98
N ILE A 142 0.38 22.40 -6.32
CA ILE A 142 -1.04 22.79 -6.36
C ILE A 142 -1.22 24.18 -5.76
N LYS A 143 -0.59 24.48 -4.61
CA LYS A 143 -0.65 25.79 -3.96
C LYS A 143 -0.16 26.89 -4.92
N HIS A 144 1.03 26.75 -5.49
CA HIS A 144 1.57 27.73 -6.44
C HIS A 144 0.71 27.85 -7.70
N ARG A 145 0.16 26.77 -8.20
CA ARG A 145 -0.79 26.81 -9.33
C ARG A 145 -2.00 27.68 -9.03
N TRP A 146 -2.59 27.56 -7.84
CA TRP A 146 -3.74 28.38 -7.45
C TRP A 146 -3.35 29.85 -7.30
N GLU A 147 -2.19 30.15 -6.72
CA GLU A 147 -1.66 31.51 -6.61
C GLU A 147 -1.51 32.17 -7.99
N VAL A 148 -0.89 31.48 -8.94
CA VAL A 148 -0.72 31.97 -10.32
C VAL A 148 -2.05 32.15 -11.05
N MET A 149 -2.98 31.22 -10.88
CA MET A 149 -4.32 31.34 -11.49
C MET A 149 -5.10 32.51 -10.90
N ALA A 150 -5.02 32.74 -9.62
CA ALA A 150 -5.69 33.88 -8.95
C ALA A 150 -5.12 35.20 -9.46
N GLU A 151 -3.80 35.31 -9.59
CA GLU A 151 -3.14 36.51 -10.11
C GLU A 151 -3.47 36.75 -11.59
N ASP A 152 -3.42 35.74 -12.45
CA ASP A 152 -3.82 35.85 -13.86
C ASP A 152 -5.28 36.34 -13.99
N ASN A 153 -6.18 35.82 -13.18
CA ASN A 153 -7.59 36.22 -13.18
C ASN A 153 -7.75 37.68 -12.68
N ARG A 154 -7.00 38.07 -11.65
CA ARG A 154 -6.99 39.45 -11.14
C ARG A 154 -6.50 40.44 -12.21
N MET A 155 -5.41 40.11 -12.88
CA MET A 155 -4.85 40.95 -13.94
C MET A 155 -5.82 41.07 -15.12
N ARG A 156 -6.46 40.00 -15.54
CA ARG A 156 -7.48 40.02 -16.59
C ARG A 156 -8.66 40.93 -16.24
N ALA A 157 -9.14 40.90 -15.00
CA ALA A 157 -10.21 41.76 -14.53
C ALA A 157 -9.82 43.24 -14.56
N LEU A 158 -8.62 43.58 -14.07
CA LEU A 158 -8.09 44.96 -14.06
C LEU A 158 -7.94 45.54 -15.48
N TYR A 159 -7.43 44.74 -16.42
CA TYR A 159 -7.25 45.17 -17.81
C TYR A 159 -8.60 45.35 -18.51
N LYS A 160 -9.55 44.46 -18.22
CA LYS A 160 -10.93 44.55 -18.75
C LYS A 160 -11.62 45.82 -18.28
N GLU A 161 -11.47 46.20 -17.01
CA GLU A 161 -12.03 47.48 -16.45
C GLU A 161 -11.43 48.71 -17.14
N LYS A 162 -10.15 48.63 -17.55
CA LYS A 162 -9.46 49.69 -18.29
C LYS A 162 -9.73 49.69 -19.78
N GLY A 163 -10.51 48.75 -20.29
CA GLY A 163 -10.75 48.57 -21.73
C GLY A 163 -9.51 48.10 -22.53
N LEU A 164 -8.52 47.52 -21.87
CA LEU A 164 -7.27 47.07 -22.45
C LEU A 164 -7.24 45.54 -22.56
N GLU A 165 -6.51 45.05 -23.58
CA GLU A 165 -6.24 43.62 -23.71
C GLU A 165 -5.08 43.17 -22.80
N TYR A 166 -5.34 42.19 -21.93
CA TYR A 166 -4.30 41.59 -21.08
C TYR A 166 -3.47 40.58 -21.90
N LYS A 167 -2.16 40.82 -21.97
CA LYS A 167 -1.19 39.89 -22.54
C LYS A 167 -0.26 39.39 -21.44
N PRO A 168 -0.34 38.10 -21.05
CA PRO A 168 0.52 37.54 -20.05
C PRO A 168 1.99 37.52 -20.53
N GLU A 169 2.91 37.66 -19.60
CA GLU A 169 4.36 37.54 -19.87
C GLU A 169 4.70 36.14 -20.40
N ILE A 170 5.50 36.08 -21.45
CA ILE A 170 6.04 34.85 -22.00
C ILE A 170 7.43 34.63 -21.41
N LEU A 171 7.60 33.49 -20.74
CA LEU A 171 8.87 33.10 -20.14
C LEU A 171 9.89 32.68 -21.20
N SER A 172 11.16 32.56 -20.81
CA SER A 172 12.26 32.13 -21.70
C SER A 172 12.04 30.76 -22.35
N CYS A 173 11.17 29.92 -21.77
CA CYS A 173 10.77 28.63 -22.32
C CYS A 173 9.66 28.72 -23.40
N GLY A 174 9.14 29.92 -23.69
CA GLY A 174 8.05 30.14 -24.65
C GLY A 174 6.63 29.93 -24.11
N ASP A 175 6.49 29.54 -22.84
CA ASP A 175 5.20 29.38 -22.17
C ASP A 175 4.90 30.58 -21.24
N THR A 176 3.63 30.83 -20.95
CA THR A 176 3.25 31.70 -19.85
C THR A 176 3.39 30.93 -18.52
N LEU A 177 3.53 31.65 -17.40
CA LEU A 177 3.62 31.02 -16.07
C LEU A 177 2.41 30.11 -15.78
N LYS A 178 1.21 30.55 -16.20
CA LYS A 178 -0.02 29.74 -16.10
C LYS A 178 0.06 28.42 -16.89
N GLN A 179 0.55 28.47 -18.12
CA GLN A 179 0.72 27.25 -18.96
C GLN A 179 1.72 26.29 -18.31
N LEU A 180 2.83 26.80 -17.77
CA LEU A 180 3.84 26.01 -17.08
C LEU A 180 3.28 25.26 -15.85
N MET A 181 2.43 25.96 -15.07
CA MET A 181 1.86 25.39 -13.84
C MET A 181 0.69 24.41 -14.08
N VAL A 182 0.11 24.40 -15.29
CA VAL A 182 -1.00 23.48 -15.64
C VAL A 182 -0.51 22.16 -16.22
N ARG A 183 0.72 22.12 -16.74
CA ARG A 183 1.38 20.87 -17.17
C ARG A 183 1.77 20.05 -15.95
#